data_4ca3932b6ee02cf130e1281c8b19786a
#
_entry.id   4ca3932b6ee02cf130e1281c8b19786a
#
_cell.length_a   1.000
_cell.length_b   1.000
_cell.length_c   1.000
_cell.angle_alpha   90.00
_cell.angle_beta   90.00
_cell.angle_gamma   90.00
#
_symmetry.space_group_name_H-M   'P 1'
#
loop_
_entity.id
_entity.type
_entity.pdbx_description
1 polymer ?
#
loop_
_entity_poly.entity_id
_entity_poly.type
_entity_poly.pdbx_seq_one_letter_code
_entity_poly.pdbx_strand_id
1 'polypeptide(L)'
;MDRRRFFGSAALGSLGAATTGIATANGLASSAISRAALASLPEPATATTAATAPPLIPPNGRPYNPVVTLNGWTCPWRMNQGVKEFHLVAEPVLREIGPGMTASLWGYNGQSPGPTIEVVEGDPVRLFVTNRLPEHTTMHWHGQRLPNGMDGVGGLTQPQIPVGKTWVYEFIARRPGTFMYHPHADEMTQMAMGMMGFWVTHPKPVKGARHPLIDEVQRDFCFLLNAYDIDPGSSTPKPNTMLDQNLWTWNSRAFPGIDSLNVRLNDRVRIRIGNLTMTNHPIHLHGHEFTVTGTDGGPIPLSARWPEVTTDIAVGQMRQLEFVADEEGDWAFHCHKSHHTMNPMGHSVPNMISVDHRGLIRKIQKLVPDYMVMGERGMADMGEMEMPIPDNTMPMMTGNGPYGALEMGGMFTTVKVRRDQALGNYADPGWYRQPPGTQAFEWTGALPPAASGGQPVQAAGASNPATAQPKAGAHLTVRKPQGDAHH
;
A
#
# COMPACT_ATOMS: atom_id res chain seq x y z
N MET A 1 -44.36 12.64 -19.45
CA MET A 1 -44.46 11.24 -18.98
C MET A 1 -43.84 11.15 -17.61
N ASP A 2 -44.68 10.96 -16.64
CA ASP A 2 -44.46 11.20 -15.22
C ASP A 2 -43.71 10.02 -14.56
N ARG A 3 -42.58 10.29 -13.89
CA ARG A 3 -41.75 9.31 -13.17
C ARG A 3 -41.84 9.49 -11.66
N ARG A 4 -43.04 9.54 -11.13
CA ARG A 4 -43.26 9.54 -9.68
C ARG A 4 -44.37 8.56 -9.34
N ARG A 5 -44.01 7.33 -8.94
CA ARG A 5 -44.81 6.44 -8.08
C ARG A 5 -44.12 5.08 -7.95
N PHE A 6 -43.34 4.90 -6.89
CA PHE A 6 -43.11 3.60 -6.26
C PHE A 6 -42.55 3.82 -4.86
N PHE A 7 -43.40 4.20 -3.92
CA PHE A 7 -43.25 3.90 -2.50
C PHE A 7 -44.69 3.75 -1.96
N GLY A 8 -45.05 2.52 -1.71
CA GLY A 8 -46.31 2.12 -1.10
C GLY A 8 -46.12 0.99 -0.11
N SER A 9 -46.10 1.36 1.16
CA SER A 9 -46.66 0.68 2.31
C SER A 9 -46.65 -0.84 2.40
N ALA A 10 -45.99 -1.38 3.43
CA ALA A 10 -46.40 -2.62 4.08
C ALA A 10 -46.45 -2.41 5.59
N ALA A 11 -47.55 -2.81 6.16
CA ALA A 11 -48.04 -2.49 7.47
C ALA A 11 -47.49 -3.35 8.59
N LEU A 12 -47.62 -2.81 9.81
CA LEU A 12 -47.47 -3.46 11.11
C LEU A 12 -48.31 -4.72 11.28
N GLY A 13 -47.74 -5.74 11.90
CA GLY A 13 -48.45 -6.87 12.51
C GLY A 13 -47.79 -7.27 13.82
N SER A 14 -48.58 -7.25 14.85
CA SER A 14 -48.31 -7.24 16.27
C SER A 14 -48.04 -8.58 16.95
N LEU A 15 -47.30 -8.49 18.07
CA LEU A 15 -47.40 -9.20 19.37
C LEU A 15 -47.43 -10.75 19.42
N GLY A 16 -46.50 -11.25 20.23
CA GLY A 16 -46.61 -12.54 20.91
C GLY A 16 -45.44 -12.71 21.89
N ALA A 17 -45.70 -12.37 23.16
CA ALA A 17 -44.80 -12.59 24.27
C ALA A 17 -44.86 -14.06 24.74
N ALA A 18 -43.72 -14.66 25.01
CA ALA A 18 -43.61 -15.79 25.93
C ALA A 18 -42.22 -15.76 26.60
N THR A 19 -42.28 -15.56 27.91
CA THR A 19 -41.20 -15.69 28.87
C THR A 19 -40.87 -17.15 29.13
N THR A 20 -39.59 -17.54 29.26
CA THR A 20 -38.98 -18.19 30.41
C THR A 20 -37.67 -18.84 30.05
N GLY A 21 -36.70 -18.77 30.96
CA GLY A 21 -35.60 -19.72 31.06
C GLY A 21 -34.20 -19.15 30.99
N ILE A 22 -33.69 -18.64 32.11
CA ILE A 22 -32.26 -18.40 32.36
C ILE A 22 -31.55 -19.74 32.41
N ALA A 23 -30.52 -19.91 31.57
CA ALA A 23 -29.46 -20.88 31.83
C ALA A 23 -28.14 -20.27 31.36
N THR A 24 -27.31 -19.95 32.32
CA THR A 24 -25.89 -19.61 32.19
C THR A 24 -25.13 -20.81 31.70
N ALA A 25 -24.45 -20.67 30.58
CA ALA A 25 -23.32 -21.54 30.24
C ALA A 25 -22.27 -20.70 29.54
N ASN A 26 -21.24 -20.32 30.29
CA ASN A 26 -19.95 -19.92 29.76
C ASN A 26 -19.36 -21.09 28.96
N GLY A 27 -19.11 -20.89 27.70
CA GLY A 27 -18.44 -21.84 26.84
C GLY A 27 -17.72 -21.08 25.74
N LEU A 28 -16.43 -20.92 25.93
CA LEU A 28 -15.45 -20.47 24.94
C LEU A 28 -15.58 -21.34 23.67
N ALA A 29 -16.22 -20.83 22.66
CA ALA A 29 -16.13 -21.37 21.28
C ALA A 29 -15.07 -20.57 20.53
N SER A 30 -13.83 -20.92 20.76
CA SER A 30 -12.66 -20.47 19.99
C SER A 30 -12.74 -21.04 18.57
N SER A 31 -12.79 -20.14 17.61
CA SER A 31 -12.29 -20.17 16.23
C SER A 31 -11.78 -21.52 15.66
N ALA A 32 -12.67 -22.46 15.44
CA ALA A 32 -12.36 -23.69 14.68
C ALA A 32 -12.73 -23.59 13.18
N ILE A 33 -13.29 -22.47 12.73
CA ILE A 33 -13.81 -22.32 11.36
C ILE A 33 -12.71 -22.02 10.33
N SER A 34 -11.60 -21.42 10.73
CA SER A 34 -10.53 -21.06 9.79
C SER A 34 -9.64 -22.21 9.32
N ARG A 35 -9.57 -23.31 10.06
CA ARG A 35 -8.73 -24.46 9.66
C ARG A 35 -9.46 -25.47 8.77
N ALA A 36 -10.76 -25.54 8.84
CA ALA A 36 -11.53 -26.46 8.00
C ALA A 36 -11.70 -25.97 6.55
N ALA A 37 -11.72 -24.66 6.31
CA ALA A 37 -11.80 -24.09 4.97
C ALA A 37 -10.48 -24.23 4.17
N LEU A 38 -9.35 -24.36 4.85
CA LEU A 38 -8.04 -24.61 4.20
C LEU A 38 -7.82 -26.11 3.92
N ALA A 39 -8.53 -27.01 4.60
CA ALA A 39 -8.38 -28.45 4.43
C ALA A 39 -9.23 -29.05 3.29
N SER A 40 -10.08 -28.25 2.65
CA SER A 40 -10.94 -28.70 1.53
C SER A 40 -10.56 -28.11 0.16
N LEU A 41 -9.38 -27.50 0.03
CA LEU A 41 -8.87 -27.16 -1.29
C LEU A 41 -8.52 -28.47 -2.01
N PRO A 42 -9.07 -28.75 -3.22
CA PRO A 42 -8.66 -29.91 -3.97
C PRO A 42 -7.15 -29.82 -4.23
N GLU A 43 -6.43 -30.91 -3.99
CA GLU A 43 -5.03 -31.01 -4.42
C GLU A 43 -4.90 -30.55 -5.87
N PRO A 44 -3.83 -29.82 -6.22
CA PRO A 44 -3.66 -29.37 -7.60
C PRO A 44 -3.69 -30.61 -8.49
N ALA A 45 -4.69 -30.65 -9.38
CA ALA A 45 -4.77 -31.67 -10.39
C ALA A 45 -3.40 -31.75 -11.09
N THR A 46 -2.70 -32.85 -10.96
CA THR A 46 -1.45 -33.12 -11.67
C THR A 46 -1.70 -32.88 -13.15
N ALA A 47 -1.13 -31.79 -13.65
CA ALA A 47 -1.29 -31.40 -15.05
C ALA A 47 -0.61 -32.43 -15.96
N THR A 48 -1.39 -33.34 -16.49
CA THR A 48 -0.95 -34.39 -17.44
C THR A 48 -0.64 -33.83 -18.83
N THR A 49 -0.59 -32.52 -19.04
CA THR A 49 -0.26 -31.89 -20.31
C THR A 49 1.09 -31.14 -20.35
N ALA A 50 1.90 -31.26 -19.29
CA ALA A 50 3.19 -30.56 -19.22
C ALA A 50 4.29 -31.13 -20.14
N ALA A 51 4.12 -32.31 -20.72
CA ALA A 51 5.16 -33.01 -21.46
C ALA A 51 5.51 -32.37 -22.84
N THR A 52 4.69 -31.45 -23.36
CA THR A 52 4.92 -30.80 -24.66
C THR A 52 5.12 -29.29 -24.60
N ALA A 53 4.98 -28.67 -23.42
CA ALA A 53 5.12 -27.24 -23.28
C ALA A 53 6.61 -26.86 -23.09
N PRO A 54 7.12 -25.82 -23.78
CA PRO A 54 8.50 -25.37 -23.58
C PRO A 54 8.74 -24.93 -22.12
N PRO A 55 9.98 -25.05 -21.61
CA PRO A 55 10.28 -24.67 -20.24
C PRO A 55 10.08 -23.16 -20.01
N LEU A 56 9.81 -22.79 -18.75
CA LEU A 56 9.76 -21.38 -18.35
C LEU A 56 11.17 -20.77 -18.41
N ILE A 57 11.27 -19.54 -18.91
CA ILE A 57 12.54 -18.84 -18.99
C ILE A 57 12.86 -18.21 -17.63
N PRO A 58 14.02 -18.50 -17.03
CA PRO A 58 14.44 -17.91 -15.78
C PRO A 58 14.75 -16.42 -15.92
N PRO A 59 14.71 -15.63 -14.83
CA PRO A 59 14.97 -14.19 -14.86
C PRO A 59 16.30 -13.79 -15.51
N ASN A 60 17.37 -14.57 -15.32
CA ASN A 60 18.71 -14.31 -15.89
C ASN A 60 18.84 -14.58 -17.40
N GLY A 61 17.84 -15.18 -18.02
CA GLY A 61 17.79 -15.41 -19.48
C GLY A 61 17.06 -14.34 -20.28
N ARG A 62 16.84 -13.15 -19.73
CA ARG A 62 16.04 -12.08 -20.33
C ARG A 62 16.88 -11.09 -21.12
N PRO A 63 16.35 -10.50 -22.21
CA PRO A 63 17.07 -9.55 -23.05
C PRO A 63 17.04 -8.11 -22.50
N TYR A 64 16.78 -7.91 -21.21
CA TYR A 64 16.69 -6.62 -20.53
C TYR A 64 17.18 -6.74 -19.09
N ASN A 65 17.51 -5.61 -18.45
CA ASN A 65 17.78 -5.57 -17.03
C ASN A 65 16.46 -5.80 -16.28
N PRO A 66 16.31 -6.90 -15.50
CA PRO A 66 15.08 -7.18 -14.79
C PRO A 66 14.80 -6.10 -13.73
N VAL A 67 13.54 -5.79 -13.53
CA VAL A 67 13.14 -4.99 -12.39
C VAL A 67 13.22 -5.78 -11.09
N VAL A 68 13.42 -5.08 -9.98
CA VAL A 68 13.39 -5.65 -8.63
C VAL A 68 12.08 -5.25 -7.96
N THR A 69 11.19 -6.21 -7.79
CA THR A 69 9.98 -6.03 -6.97
C THR A 69 10.33 -6.47 -5.56
N LEU A 70 10.53 -5.50 -4.67
CA LEU A 70 10.88 -5.79 -3.28
C LEU A 70 9.79 -6.64 -2.61
N ASN A 71 10.22 -7.73 -1.95
CA ASN A 71 9.34 -8.70 -1.32
C ASN A 71 8.31 -9.34 -2.26
N GLY A 72 8.59 -9.31 -3.55
CA GLY A 72 7.82 -9.90 -4.63
C GLY A 72 8.71 -10.67 -5.60
N TRP A 73 8.18 -10.99 -6.76
CA TRP A 73 8.91 -11.72 -7.80
C TRP A 73 8.36 -11.43 -9.19
N THR A 74 9.13 -11.79 -10.22
CA THR A 74 8.76 -11.59 -11.61
C THR A 74 8.10 -12.85 -12.17
N CYS A 75 6.98 -12.69 -12.89
CA CYS A 75 6.25 -13.78 -13.50
C CYS A 75 7.14 -14.52 -14.52
N PRO A 76 7.38 -15.82 -14.35
CA PRO A 76 8.09 -16.59 -15.37
C PRO A 76 7.17 -16.77 -16.59
N TRP A 77 7.82 -16.92 -17.75
CA TRP A 77 7.12 -17.12 -19.01
C TRP A 77 7.84 -18.20 -19.85
N ARG A 78 7.19 -18.68 -20.86
CA ARG A 78 7.78 -19.55 -21.86
C ARG A 78 7.52 -19.01 -23.26
N MET A 79 8.41 -19.35 -24.20
CA MET A 79 8.20 -19.06 -25.60
C MET A 79 7.49 -20.25 -26.25
N ASN A 80 6.32 -20.01 -26.85
CA ASN A 80 5.58 -21.02 -27.59
C ASN A 80 5.21 -20.45 -28.95
N GLN A 81 5.78 -21.00 -30.04
CA GLN A 81 5.56 -20.56 -31.43
C GLN A 81 5.71 -19.03 -31.63
N GLY A 82 6.71 -18.42 -30.98
CA GLY A 82 6.98 -16.99 -31.07
C GLY A 82 6.12 -16.11 -30.16
N VAL A 83 5.25 -16.68 -29.35
CA VAL A 83 4.41 -15.98 -28.38
C VAL A 83 4.92 -16.22 -26.96
N LYS A 84 5.05 -15.15 -26.15
CA LYS A 84 5.35 -15.26 -24.71
C LYS A 84 4.10 -15.64 -23.96
N GLU A 85 4.13 -16.78 -23.30
CA GLU A 85 3.02 -17.29 -22.50
C GLU A 85 3.27 -17.09 -21.00
N PHE A 86 2.29 -16.50 -20.33
CA PHE A 86 2.24 -16.30 -18.87
C PHE A 86 1.02 -17.01 -18.31
N HIS A 87 1.10 -17.46 -17.07
CA HIS A 87 -0.06 -18.01 -16.37
C HIS A 87 -0.23 -17.37 -15.01
N LEU A 88 -1.36 -16.69 -14.82
CA LEU A 88 -1.80 -16.10 -13.56
C LEU A 88 -2.93 -16.93 -12.98
N VAL A 89 -2.81 -17.30 -11.72
CA VAL A 89 -3.84 -18.00 -10.94
C VAL A 89 -4.36 -17.04 -9.90
N ALA A 90 -5.60 -16.56 -10.06
CA ALA A 90 -6.29 -15.76 -9.07
C ALA A 90 -6.77 -16.66 -7.94
N GLU A 91 -6.33 -16.43 -6.70
CA GLU A 91 -6.58 -17.33 -5.57
C GLU A 91 -6.47 -16.62 -4.22
N PRO A 92 -7.10 -17.15 -3.15
CA PRO A 92 -6.83 -16.70 -1.79
C PRO A 92 -5.36 -16.93 -1.43
N VAL A 93 -4.77 -15.94 -0.76
CA VAL A 93 -3.36 -15.95 -0.38
C VAL A 93 -3.18 -15.47 1.06
N LEU A 94 -2.11 -15.94 1.71
CA LEU A 94 -1.70 -15.45 3.01
C LEU A 94 -0.46 -14.56 2.82
N ARG A 95 -0.55 -13.30 3.24
CA ARG A 95 0.52 -12.33 3.08
C ARG A 95 1.01 -11.83 4.43
N GLU A 96 2.28 -12.01 4.73
CA GLU A 96 2.91 -11.29 5.84
C GLU A 96 3.00 -9.81 5.48
N ILE A 97 2.36 -8.95 6.26
CA ILE A 97 2.40 -7.49 6.09
C ILE A 97 3.66 -6.92 6.73
N GLY A 98 4.02 -7.43 7.87
CA GLY A 98 5.22 -7.10 8.61
C GLY A 98 5.39 -8.04 9.80
N PRO A 99 6.44 -7.89 10.61
CA PRO A 99 6.71 -8.76 11.73
C PRO A 99 5.51 -8.87 12.68
N GLY A 100 5.02 -10.09 12.87
CA GLY A 100 3.88 -10.39 13.76
C GLY A 100 2.49 -10.13 13.15
N MET A 101 2.38 -9.69 11.89
CA MET A 101 1.10 -9.47 11.23
C MET A 101 1.02 -10.15 9.87
N THR A 102 -0.03 -10.94 9.68
CA THR A 102 -0.35 -11.64 8.44
C THR A 102 -1.77 -11.30 8.01
N ALA A 103 -1.98 -11.07 6.71
CA ALA A 103 -3.30 -10.80 6.14
C ALA A 103 -3.75 -11.94 5.23
N SER A 104 -5.03 -12.31 5.35
CA SER A 104 -5.75 -13.22 4.44
C SER A 104 -6.27 -12.40 3.27
N LEU A 105 -5.54 -12.42 2.17
CA LEU A 105 -5.82 -11.61 0.98
C LEU A 105 -6.30 -12.50 -0.18
N TRP A 106 -6.63 -11.87 -1.29
CA TRP A 106 -6.70 -12.49 -2.60
C TRP A 106 -5.57 -11.95 -3.47
N GLY A 107 -5.02 -12.78 -4.30
CA GLY A 107 -3.87 -12.39 -5.11
C GLY A 107 -3.67 -13.28 -6.32
N TYR A 108 -2.45 -13.28 -6.82
CA TYR A 108 -2.10 -14.08 -7.99
C TYR A 108 -0.85 -14.90 -7.71
N ASN A 109 -0.89 -16.19 -8.05
CA ASN A 109 0.24 -17.12 -7.94
C ASN A 109 0.86 -17.12 -6.53
N GLY A 110 0.02 -17.22 -5.52
CA GLY A 110 0.42 -17.36 -4.12
C GLY A 110 0.78 -16.07 -3.39
N GLN A 111 0.61 -14.87 -4.01
CA GLN A 111 0.92 -13.62 -3.32
C GLN A 111 0.06 -12.42 -3.77
N SER A 112 0.09 -11.36 -2.95
CA SER A 112 -0.37 -10.00 -3.24
C SER A 112 0.74 -9.00 -2.91
N PRO A 113 1.08 -8.05 -3.81
CA PRO A 113 0.68 -8.02 -5.22
C PRO A 113 1.11 -9.28 -5.96
N GLY A 114 0.40 -9.58 -7.06
CA GLY A 114 0.79 -10.66 -7.96
C GLY A 114 2.16 -10.43 -8.60
N PRO A 115 2.72 -11.46 -9.30
CA PRO A 115 4.05 -11.36 -9.86
C PRO A 115 4.15 -10.28 -10.93
N THR A 116 5.26 -9.55 -10.96
CA THR A 116 5.52 -8.54 -11.98
C THR A 116 5.67 -9.19 -13.35
N ILE A 117 4.89 -8.73 -14.33
CA ILE A 117 5.00 -9.15 -15.72
C ILE A 117 5.99 -8.25 -16.43
N GLU A 118 7.01 -8.83 -17.06
CA GLU A 118 8.00 -8.11 -17.86
C GLU A 118 8.01 -8.58 -19.29
N VAL A 119 7.84 -7.65 -20.22
CA VAL A 119 7.87 -7.91 -21.67
C VAL A 119 8.67 -6.84 -22.39
N VAL A 120 8.97 -7.08 -23.66
CA VAL A 120 9.62 -6.10 -24.54
C VAL A 120 8.57 -5.55 -25.50
N GLU A 121 8.68 -4.29 -25.86
CA GLU A 121 7.85 -3.65 -26.88
C GLU A 121 7.85 -4.44 -28.18
N GLY A 122 6.67 -4.77 -28.67
CA GLY A 122 6.47 -5.60 -29.86
C GLY A 122 6.32 -7.09 -29.56
N ASP A 123 6.49 -7.54 -28.33
CA ASP A 123 6.25 -8.94 -27.96
C ASP A 123 4.79 -9.33 -28.15
N PRO A 124 4.47 -10.39 -28.89
CA PRO A 124 3.19 -11.05 -28.79
C PRO A 124 3.11 -11.81 -27.48
N VAL A 125 2.05 -11.57 -26.73
CA VAL A 125 1.81 -12.18 -25.42
C VAL A 125 0.52 -12.98 -25.40
N ARG A 126 0.54 -14.08 -24.66
CA ARG A 126 -0.63 -14.88 -24.30
C ARG A 126 -0.66 -15.05 -22.80
N LEU A 127 -1.74 -14.58 -22.17
CA LEU A 127 -1.86 -14.61 -20.73
C LEU A 127 -3.06 -15.50 -20.37
N PHE A 128 -2.76 -16.60 -19.70
CA PHE A 128 -3.77 -17.47 -19.11
C PHE A 128 -4.12 -16.94 -17.72
N VAL A 129 -5.41 -16.74 -17.45
CA VAL A 129 -5.91 -16.34 -16.14
C VAL A 129 -6.86 -17.42 -15.64
N THR A 130 -6.45 -18.14 -14.61
CA THR A 130 -7.26 -19.18 -13.97
C THR A 130 -7.88 -18.62 -12.71
N ASN A 131 -9.18 -18.76 -12.58
CA ASN A 131 -9.93 -18.31 -11.40
C ASN A 131 -10.08 -19.45 -10.38
N ARG A 132 -9.44 -19.31 -9.21
CA ARG A 132 -9.60 -20.14 -8.02
C ARG A 132 -10.15 -19.36 -6.83
N LEU A 133 -10.71 -18.18 -7.07
CA LEU A 133 -11.42 -17.41 -6.05
C LEU A 133 -12.76 -18.07 -5.71
N PRO A 134 -13.40 -17.68 -4.60
CA PRO A 134 -14.75 -18.13 -4.27
C PRO A 134 -15.84 -17.51 -5.16
N GLU A 135 -15.50 -16.53 -5.98
CA GLU A 135 -16.41 -15.81 -6.88
C GLU A 135 -15.84 -15.66 -8.30
N HIS A 136 -16.63 -15.11 -9.22
CA HIS A 136 -16.16 -14.76 -10.56
C HIS A 136 -15.15 -13.60 -10.53
N THR A 137 -14.32 -13.50 -11.56
CA THR A 137 -13.34 -12.42 -11.72
C THR A 137 -13.18 -12.02 -13.20
N THR A 138 -12.34 -11.04 -13.45
CA THR A 138 -11.79 -10.72 -14.79
C THR A 138 -10.32 -10.29 -14.63
N MET A 139 -9.67 -9.91 -15.74
CA MET A 139 -8.35 -9.32 -15.72
C MET A 139 -8.28 -8.14 -16.67
N HIS A 140 -8.14 -6.93 -16.11
CA HIS A 140 -7.87 -5.71 -16.85
C HIS A 140 -6.36 -5.42 -16.89
N TRP A 141 -5.88 -5.08 -18.09
CA TRP A 141 -4.47 -4.76 -18.35
C TRP A 141 -4.32 -3.24 -18.41
N HIS A 142 -4.27 -2.64 -17.24
CA HIS A 142 -4.36 -1.20 -17.04
C HIS A 142 -3.24 -0.45 -17.78
N GLY A 143 -3.65 0.45 -18.68
CA GLY A 143 -2.74 1.27 -19.48
C GLY A 143 -2.23 0.61 -20.76
N GLN A 144 -2.51 -0.66 -21.04
CA GLN A 144 -2.11 -1.33 -22.27
C GLN A 144 -2.95 -0.88 -23.48
N ARG A 145 -2.31 -0.75 -24.65
CA ARG A 145 -2.99 -0.54 -25.93
C ARG A 145 -3.23 -1.89 -26.61
N LEU A 146 -4.44 -2.40 -26.48
CA LEU A 146 -4.82 -3.75 -26.89
C LEU A 146 -6.17 -3.75 -27.65
N PRO A 147 -6.56 -4.86 -28.29
CA PRO A 147 -7.89 -5.01 -28.87
C PRO A 147 -8.97 -4.95 -27.77
N ASN A 148 -10.09 -4.28 -28.04
CA ASN A 148 -11.17 -4.07 -27.06
C ASN A 148 -11.64 -5.37 -26.38
N GLY A 149 -11.79 -6.47 -27.10
CA GLY A 149 -12.18 -7.76 -26.53
C GLY A 149 -11.14 -8.40 -25.58
N MET A 150 -9.95 -7.81 -25.44
CA MET A 150 -8.89 -8.24 -24.52
C MET A 150 -8.73 -7.30 -23.31
N ASP A 151 -9.60 -6.28 -23.18
CA ASP A 151 -9.52 -5.25 -22.17
C ASP A 151 -9.89 -5.71 -20.76
N GLY A 152 -10.69 -6.76 -20.65
CA GLY A 152 -10.95 -7.42 -19.37
C GLY A 152 -12.07 -6.83 -18.52
N VAL A 153 -12.90 -5.94 -19.07
CA VAL A 153 -14.04 -5.35 -18.34
C VAL A 153 -15.22 -6.31 -18.36
N GLY A 154 -15.54 -6.87 -17.19
CA GLY A 154 -16.64 -7.83 -17.05
C GLY A 154 -18.00 -7.26 -17.43
N GLY A 155 -18.73 -7.96 -18.30
CA GLY A 155 -20.05 -7.53 -18.81
C GLY A 155 -20.00 -6.48 -19.91
N LEU A 156 -18.84 -5.87 -20.20
CA LEU A 156 -18.68 -4.89 -21.28
C LEU A 156 -17.84 -5.46 -22.43
N THR A 157 -16.61 -5.86 -22.17
CA THR A 157 -15.69 -6.33 -23.21
C THR A 157 -15.55 -7.86 -23.22
N GLN A 158 -15.96 -8.52 -22.14
CA GLN A 158 -15.96 -9.97 -22.00
C GLN A 158 -17.00 -10.45 -20.97
N PRO A 159 -17.38 -11.74 -21.01
CA PRO A 159 -18.03 -12.40 -19.88
C PRO A 159 -17.04 -12.50 -18.70
N GLN A 160 -17.56 -12.55 -17.48
CA GLN A 160 -16.75 -12.81 -16.29
C GLN A 160 -16.19 -14.24 -16.33
N ILE A 161 -15.02 -14.43 -15.72
CA ILE A 161 -14.37 -15.74 -15.59
C ILE A 161 -15.00 -16.48 -14.41
N PRO A 162 -15.78 -17.54 -14.64
CA PRO A 162 -16.38 -18.30 -13.55
C PRO A 162 -15.33 -19.02 -12.71
N VAL A 163 -15.69 -19.38 -11.48
CA VAL A 163 -14.86 -20.18 -10.58
C VAL A 163 -14.40 -21.47 -11.26
N GLY A 164 -13.13 -21.81 -11.13
CA GLY A 164 -12.51 -23.00 -11.72
C GLY A 164 -12.25 -22.94 -13.23
N LYS A 165 -12.50 -21.79 -13.88
CA LYS A 165 -12.27 -21.63 -15.33
C LYS A 165 -11.02 -20.81 -15.62
N THR A 166 -10.50 -20.98 -16.84
CA THR A 166 -9.34 -20.24 -17.36
C THR A 166 -9.75 -19.46 -18.61
N TRP A 167 -9.43 -18.17 -18.63
CA TRP A 167 -9.55 -17.30 -19.80
C TRP A 167 -8.18 -17.04 -20.40
N VAL A 168 -8.14 -16.69 -21.68
CA VAL A 168 -6.92 -16.38 -22.42
C VAL A 168 -7.02 -14.99 -23.01
N TYR A 169 -5.97 -14.20 -22.83
CA TYR A 169 -5.81 -12.88 -23.43
C TYR A 169 -4.61 -12.89 -24.37
N GLU A 170 -4.79 -12.40 -25.58
CA GLU A 170 -3.76 -12.38 -26.61
C GLU A 170 -3.65 -11.00 -27.23
N PHE A 171 -2.48 -10.39 -27.13
CA PHE A 171 -2.23 -9.09 -27.74
C PHE A 171 -0.71 -8.85 -27.92
N ILE A 172 -0.39 -7.73 -28.57
CA ILE A 172 1.00 -7.27 -28.72
C ILE A 172 1.23 -6.16 -27.71
N ALA A 173 2.31 -6.24 -26.94
CA ALA A 173 2.79 -5.17 -26.05
C ALA A 173 3.29 -4.00 -26.91
N ARG A 174 2.47 -2.95 -27.11
CA ARG A 174 2.68 -1.95 -28.16
C ARG A 174 3.51 -0.75 -27.74
N ARG A 175 3.70 -0.51 -26.46
CA ARG A 175 4.48 0.66 -26.00
C ARG A 175 5.26 0.36 -24.73
N PRO A 176 6.47 0.92 -24.59
CA PRO A 176 7.23 0.83 -23.36
C PRO A 176 6.59 1.63 -22.25
N GLY A 177 6.84 1.24 -21.01
CA GLY A 177 6.37 1.97 -19.83
C GLY A 177 6.10 1.07 -18.63
N THR A 178 5.53 1.69 -17.64
CA THR A 178 5.14 1.09 -16.37
C THR A 178 3.63 1.04 -16.32
N PHE A 179 3.06 -0.14 -16.08
CA PHE A 179 1.62 -0.42 -16.10
C PHE A 179 1.25 -1.35 -14.95
N MET A 180 -0.04 -1.65 -14.81
CA MET A 180 -0.58 -2.51 -13.77
C MET A 180 -1.56 -3.52 -14.36
N TYR A 181 -1.93 -4.53 -13.59
CA TYR A 181 -3.06 -5.39 -13.89
C TYR A 181 -3.88 -5.63 -12.63
N HIS A 182 -5.19 -5.70 -12.79
CA HIS A 182 -6.13 -5.88 -11.70
C HIS A 182 -7.47 -6.44 -12.21
N PRO A 183 -8.35 -6.98 -11.36
CA PRO A 183 -9.69 -7.38 -11.77
C PRO A 183 -10.55 -6.17 -12.14
N HIS A 184 -11.54 -6.39 -13.00
CA HIS A 184 -12.59 -5.43 -13.32
C HIS A 184 -13.99 -6.11 -13.23
N ALA A 185 -14.15 -6.90 -12.16
CA ALA A 185 -15.38 -7.55 -11.74
C ALA A 185 -15.38 -7.55 -10.21
N ASP A 186 -16.48 -7.16 -9.58
CA ASP A 186 -16.55 -6.83 -8.14
C ASP A 186 -15.29 -6.10 -7.64
N GLU A 187 -14.96 -5.04 -8.33
CA GLU A 187 -13.70 -4.32 -8.17
C GLU A 187 -13.52 -3.83 -6.73
N MET A 188 -14.60 -3.41 -6.09
CA MET A 188 -14.59 -2.96 -4.71
C MET A 188 -14.05 -4.04 -3.75
N THR A 189 -14.57 -5.26 -3.85
CA THR A 189 -14.12 -6.38 -3.01
C THR A 189 -12.73 -6.85 -3.43
N GLN A 190 -12.53 -7.12 -4.71
CA GLN A 190 -11.30 -7.78 -5.19
C GLN A 190 -10.07 -6.90 -5.03
N MET A 191 -10.21 -5.58 -5.26
CA MET A 191 -9.12 -4.63 -5.02
C MET A 191 -8.82 -4.45 -3.52
N ALA A 192 -9.85 -4.31 -2.69
CA ALA A 192 -9.68 -4.22 -1.24
C ALA A 192 -9.07 -5.48 -0.62
N MET A 193 -9.28 -6.64 -1.25
CA MET A 193 -8.65 -7.90 -0.87
C MET A 193 -7.21 -8.05 -1.40
N GLY A 194 -6.70 -7.10 -2.20
CA GLY A 194 -5.31 -7.07 -2.63
C GLY A 194 -5.02 -7.60 -4.03
N MET A 195 -6.05 -7.79 -4.87
CA MET A 195 -5.87 -8.31 -6.23
C MET A 195 -5.33 -7.26 -7.19
N MET A 196 -4.04 -7.22 -7.34
CA MET A 196 -3.33 -6.32 -8.25
C MET A 196 -1.93 -6.83 -8.55
N GLY A 197 -1.33 -6.34 -9.62
CA GLY A 197 0.05 -6.66 -9.97
C GLY A 197 0.66 -5.63 -10.91
N PHE A 198 1.96 -5.72 -11.08
CA PHE A 198 2.77 -4.78 -11.86
C PHE A 198 3.04 -5.32 -13.26
N TRP A 199 3.06 -4.42 -14.25
CA TRP A 199 3.43 -4.73 -15.63
C TRP A 199 4.47 -3.74 -16.12
N VAL A 200 5.59 -4.24 -16.62
CA VAL A 200 6.63 -3.43 -17.24
C VAL A 200 6.82 -3.88 -18.69
N THR A 201 6.71 -2.93 -19.62
CA THR A 201 7.10 -3.12 -21.00
C THR A 201 8.43 -2.40 -21.22
N HIS A 202 9.50 -3.17 -21.42
CA HIS A 202 10.81 -2.63 -21.77
C HIS A 202 10.79 -2.14 -23.21
N PRO A 203 11.49 -1.04 -23.54
CA PRO A 203 11.57 -0.57 -24.91
C PRO A 203 12.33 -1.59 -25.78
N LYS A 204 11.96 -1.67 -27.06
CA LYS A 204 12.60 -2.56 -28.01
C LYS A 204 14.06 -2.13 -28.22
N PRO A 205 15.04 -3.05 -28.06
CA PRO A 205 16.43 -2.76 -28.33
C PRO A 205 16.62 -2.34 -29.80
N VAL A 206 17.31 -1.25 -30.01
CA VAL A 206 17.72 -0.80 -31.36
C VAL A 206 19.15 -1.27 -31.60
N LYS A 207 19.38 -2.08 -32.64
CA LYS A 207 20.71 -2.62 -32.97
C LYS A 207 21.70 -1.49 -33.17
N GLY A 208 22.78 -1.49 -32.41
CA GLY A 208 23.86 -0.49 -32.49
C GLY A 208 23.57 0.86 -31.83
N ALA A 209 22.40 1.05 -31.25
CA ALA A 209 22.09 2.22 -30.42
C ALA A 209 21.97 1.83 -28.96
N ARG A 210 22.62 2.59 -28.10
CA ARG A 210 22.40 2.52 -26.64
C ARG A 210 21.01 3.07 -26.35
N HIS A 211 20.17 2.27 -25.69
CA HIS A 211 18.81 2.72 -25.37
C HIS A 211 18.79 3.33 -23.97
N PRO A 212 18.52 4.67 -23.82
CA PRO A 212 18.61 5.35 -22.52
C PRO A 212 17.77 4.72 -21.40
N LEU A 213 16.64 4.10 -21.74
CA LEU A 213 15.76 3.47 -20.76
C LEU A 213 16.20 2.07 -20.30
N ILE A 214 17.16 1.45 -21.01
CA ILE A 214 17.65 0.10 -20.68
C ILE A 214 19.10 0.17 -20.16
N ASP A 215 19.94 0.96 -20.86
CA ASP A 215 21.39 0.87 -20.73
C ASP A 215 21.98 1.79 -19.65
N GLU A 216 21.21 2.77 -19.16
CA GLU A 216 21.73 3.80 -18.26
C GLU A 216 21.33 3.62 -16.79
N VAL A 217 20.45 2.66 -16.49
CA VAL A 217 19.96 2.42 -15.14
C VAL A 217 20.56 1.14 -14.58
N GLN A 218 21.27 1.24 -13.45
CA GLN A 218 21.88 0.10 -12.76
C GLN A 218 20.91 -0.58 -11.80
N ARG A 219 19.91 0.16 -11.28
CA ARG A 219 18.92 -0.31 -10.31
C ARG A 219 17.53 0.12 -10.75
N ASP A 220 16.60 -0.82 -10.88
CA ASP A 220 15.22 -0.56 -11.32
C ASP A 220 14.26 -1.26 -10.34
N PHE A 221 13.58 -0.50 -9.49
CA PHE A 221 12.69 -1.01 -8.45
C PHE A 221 11.23 -0.78 -8.80
N CYS A 222 10.36 -1.70 -8.38
CA CYS A 222 8.91 -1.60 -8.55
C CYS A 222 8.19 -1.59 -7.21
N PHE A 223 7.29 -0.62 -7.03
CA PHE A 223 6.38 -0.52 -5.90
C PHE A 223 4.93 -0.39 -6.37
N LEU A 224 4.09 -1.25 -5.86
CA LEU A 224 2.64 -1.12 -5.97
C LEU A 224 2.10 -0.67 -4.62
N LEU A 225 1.36 0.43 -4.62
CA LEU A 225 0.75 0.99 -3.42
C LEU A 225 -0.56 0.26 -3.14
N ASN A 226 -0.68 -0.27 -1.93
CA ASN A 226 -1.86 -0.97 -1.45
C ASN A 226 -2.32 -0.35 -0.14
N ALA A 227 -3.62 -0.38 0.09
CA ALA A 227 -4.22 0.04 1.36
C ALA A 227 -5.26 -0.98 1.81
N TYR A 228 -5.32 -1.21 3.10
CA TYR A 228 -6.24 -2.15 3.71
C TYR A 228 -6.92 -1.53 4.94
N ASP A 229 -8.10 -2.00 5.26
CA ASP A 229 -8.73 -1.79 6.56
C ASP A 229 -8.82 -3.15 7.26
N ILE A 230 -7.94 -3.37 8.23
CA ILE A 230 -7.84 -4.61 9.00
C ILE A 230 -7.90 -4.26 10.49
N ASP A 231 -8.92 -4.76 11.19
CA ASP A 231 -9.03 -4.55 12.62
C ASP A 231 -7.85 -5.20 13.37
N PRO A 232 -7.34 -4.56 14.44
CA PRO A 232 -6.34 -5.18 15.30
C PRO A 232 -6.77 -6.57 15.77
N GLY A 233 -5.90 -7.56 15.63
CA GLY A 233 -6.19 -8.97 15.94
C GLY A 233 -6.89 -9.73 14.82
N SER A 234 -7.34 -9.07 13.75
CA SER A 234 -7.91 -9.72 12.55
C SER A 234 -6.83 -9.98 11.50
N SER A 235 -7.13 -10.89 10.56
CA SER A 235 -6.30 -11.09 9.36
C SER A 235 -7.01 -10.70 8.06
N THR A 236 -8.31 -10.38 8.12
CA THR A 236 -9.12 -10.18 6.90
C THR A 236 -9.45 -8.72 6.69
N PRO A 237 -9.13 -8.14 5.53
CA PRO A 237 -9.53 -6.79 5.17
C PRO A 237 -11.04 -6.64 5.09
N LYS A 238 -11.55 -5.44 5.39
CA LYS A 238 -12.95 -5.05 5.22
C LYS A 238 -13.14 -4.43 3.84
N PRO A 239 -13.76 -5.11 2.88
CA PRO A 239 -13.85 -4.64 1.49
C PRO A 239 -14.80 -3.46 1.31
N ASN A 240 -15.66 -3.18 2.27
CA ASN A 240 -16.61 -2.06 2.21
C ASN A 240 -16.04 -0.72 2.72
N THR A 241 -14.79 -0.69 3.17
CA THR A 241 -14.14 0.56 3.59
C THR A 241 -13.54 1.25 2.37
N MET A 242 -13.97 2.49 2.11
CA MET A 242 -13.58 3.24 0.92
C MET A 242 -12.50 4.29 1.20
N LEU A 243 -12.54 4.96 2.35
CA LEU A 243 -11.67 6.11 2.64
C LEU A 243 -10.86 5.96 3.92
N ASP A 244 -11.37 5.23 4.90
CA ASP A 244 -10.79 5.14 6.24
C ASP A 244 -9.95 3.87 6.42
N GLN A 245 -9.10 3.57 5.42
CA GLN A 245 -8.12 2.50 5.56
C GLN A 245 -7.16 2.85 6.71
N ASN A 246 -6.71 1.81 7.40
CA ASN A 246 -5.82 1.93 8.55
C ASN A 246 -4.41 1.37 8.31
N LEU A 247 -4.19 0.70 7.20
CA LEU A 247 -2.94 0.05 6.86
C LEU A 247 -2.51 0.41 5.43
N TRP A 248 -1.39 1.11 5.33
CA TRP A 248 -0.82 1.61 4.08
C TRP A 248 0.49 0.90 3.79
N THR A 249 0.65 0.38 2.59
CA THR A 249 1.72 -0.57 2.30
C THR A 249 2.43 -0.31 0.96
N TRP A 250 3.69 -0.74 0.91
CA TRP A 250 4.49 -0.94 -0.29
C TRP A 250 4.47 -2.43 -0.65
N ASN A 251 4.00 -2.81 -1.84
CA ASN A 251 3.95 -4.22 -2.25
C ASN A 251 3.27 -5.12 -1.20
N SER A 252 2.18 -4.66 -0.60
CA SER A 252 1.45 -5.30 0.51
C SER A 252 2.34 -5.60 1.73
N ARG A 253 3.35 -4.75 1.98
CA ARG A 253 4.15 -4.77 3.19
C ARG A 253 4.25 -3.37 3.81
N ALA A 254 4.18 -3.32 5.12
CA ALA A 254 4.39 -2.11 5.92
C ALA A 254 5.75 -2.17 6.61
N PHE A 255 6.41 -1.02 6.76
CA PHE A 255 7.68 -0.97 7.50
C PHE A 255 7.50 -1.48 8.95
N PRO A 256 8.43 -2.31 9.45
CA PRO A 256 9.71 -2.74 8.88
C PRO A 256 9.65 -4.02 8.03
N GLY A 257 8.47 -4.47 7.64
CA GLY A 257 8.28 -5.69 6.83
C GLY A 257 8.66 -5.51 5.36
N ILE A 258 8.75 -4.29 4.85
CA ILE A 258 9.26 -3.99 3.51
C ILE A 258 10.77 -3.84 3.54
N ASP A 259 11.47 -4.46 2.58
CA ASP A 259 12.92 -4.35 2.45
C ASP A 259 13.36 -2.95 2.02
N SER A 260 14.61 -2.61 2.32
CA SER A 260 15.26 -1.37 1.86
C SER A 260 15.67 -1.46 0.38
N LEU A 261 15.77 -0.28 -0.26
CA LEU A 261 16.37 -0.14 -1.59
C LEU A 261 17.89 -0.03 -1.44
N ASN A 262 18.60 -1.11 -1.73
CA ASN A 262 20.04 -1.17 -1.53
C ASN A 262 20.77 -0.88 -2.84
N VAL A 263 21.53 0.20 -2.89
CA VAL A 263 22.15 0.74 -4.09
C VAL A 263 23.61 1.08 -3.85
N ARG A 264 24.38 1.07 -4.93
CA ARG A 264 25.78 1.48 -4.91
C ARG A 264 25.89 2.99 -5.09
N LEU A 265 26.86 3.61 -4.46
CA LEU A 265 27.21 5.03 -4.70
C LEU A 265 27.46 5.25 -6.21
N ASN A 266 26.83 6.30 -6.76
CA ASN A 266 26.80 6.69 -8.15
C ASN A 266 25.99 5.75 -9.08
N ASP A 267 25.24 4.78 -8.56
CA ASP A 267 24.26 4.08 -9.38
C ASP A 267 23.17 5.07 -9.83
N ARG A 268 22.79 4.98 -11.10
CA ARG A 268 21.54 5.57 -11.57
C ARG A 268 20.41 4.63 -11.23
N VAL A 269 19.49 5.11 -10.40
CA VAL A 269 18.40 4.36 -9.83
C VAL A 269 17.08 4.78 -10.48
N ARG A 270 16.26 3.80 -10.82
CA ARG A 270 14.87 4.02 -11.24
C ARG A 270 13.93 3.40 -10.22
N ILE A 271 12.91 4.14 -9.86
CA ILE A 271 11.80 3.66 -9.03
C ILE A 271 10.52 3.80 -9.85
N ARG A 272 9.81 2.69 -10.03
CA ARG A 272 8.51 2.63 -10.68
C ARG A 272 7.44 2.45 -9.62
N ILE A 273 6.43 3.30 -9.62
CA ILE A 273 5.39 3.28 -8.60
C ILE A 273 4.03 3.30 -9.29
N GLY A 274 3.15 2.38 -8.89
CA GLY A 274 1.75 2.32 -9.32
C GLY A 274 0.83 2.46 -8.12
N ASN A 275 -0.26 3.21 -8.27
CA ASN A 275 -1.23 3.45 -7.21
C ASN A 275 -2.59 2.84 -7.56
N LEU A 276 -2.97 1.80 -6.84
CA LEU A 276 -4.29 1.17 -6.89
C LEU A 276 -5.02 1.23 -5.53
N THR A 277 -4.66 2.22 -4.70
CA THR A 277 -5.41 2.57 -3.48
C THR A 277 -6.56 3.53 -3.81
N MET A 278 -7.32 3.92 -2.82
CA MET A 278 -8.45 4.84 -2.99
C MET A 278 -8.10 6.31 -2.71
N THR A 279 -6.81 6.64 -2.53
CA THR A 279 -6.32 8.01 -2.30
C THR A 279 -5.01 8.25 -3.04
N ASN A 280 -4.63 9.52 -3.20
CA ASN A 280 -3.33 9.88 -3.74
C ASN A 280 -2.21 9.71 -2.70
N HIS A 281 -0.99 9.57 -3.18
CA HIS A 281 0.20 9.42 -2.34
C HIS A 281 1.32 10.34 -2.85
N PRO A 282 1.63 11.42 -2.13
CA PRO A 282 2.85 12.21 -2.38
C PRO A 282 4.06 11.43 -1.85
N ILE A 283 4.88 10.92 -2.76
CA ILE A 283 6.05 10.10 -2.45
C ILE A 283 7.30 10.96 -2.42
N HIS A 284 7.99 10.94 -1.29
CA HIS A 284 9.16 11.75 -1.00
C HIS A 284 10.43 10.91 -0.82
N LEU A 285 11.52 11.40 -1.39
CA LEU A 285 12.86 10.86 -1.23
C LEU A 285 13.74 11.89 -0.52
N HIS A 286 14.36 11.48 0.58
CA HIS A 286 15.32 12.32 1.29
C HIS A 286 16.69 12.34 0.59
N GLY A 287 17.40 13.44 0.75
CA GLY A 287 18.81 13.59 0.38
C GLY A 287 19.11 13.64 -1.12
N HIS A 288 18.15 13.33 -1.98
CA HIS A 288 18.33 13.30 -3.42
C HIS A 288 17.19 14.02 -4.14
N GLU A 289 17.51 14.64 -5.26
CA GLU A 289 16.54 15.10 -6.24
C GLU A 289 16.35 13.99 -7.27
N PHE A 290 15.12 13.74 -7.69
CA PHE A 290 14.83 12.82 -8.78
C PHE A 290 14.15 13.53 -9.96
N THR A 291 14.32 12.99 -11.13
CA THR A 291 13.62 13.41 -12.34
C THR A 291 12.43 12.48 -12.58
N VAL A 292 11.24 13.04 -12.82
CA VAL A 292 10.08 12.28 -13.30
C VAL A 292 10.28 11.98 -14.78
N THR A 293 10.50 10.69 -15.09
CA THR A 293 10.87 10.23 -16.43
C THR A 293 9.79 9.44 -17.14
N GLY A 294 8.71 9.06 -16.43
CA GLY A 294 7.58 8.35 -16.99
C GLY A 294 6.29 8.57 -16.20
N THR A 295 5.17 8.46 -16.90
CA THR A 295 3.81 8.49 -16.38
C THR A 295 3.08 7.19 -16.76
N ASP A 296 1.81 7.07 -16.40
CA ASP A 296 0.89 6.03 -16.89
C ASP A 296 0.76 6.01 -18.42
N GLY A 297 1.07 7.12 -19.08
CA GLY A 297 1.14 7.24 -20.54
C GLY A 297 2.42 6.66 -21.16
N GLY A 298 3.41 6.27 -20.36
CA GLY A 298 4.72 5.79 -20.81
C GLY A 298 5.83 6.81 -20.57
N PRO A 299 6.99 6.68 -21.26
CA PRO A 299 8.13 7.55 -21.07
C PRO A 299 7.84 9.00 -21.45
N ILE A 300 8.30 9.93 -20.61
CA ILE A 300 8.26 11.36 -20.89
C ILE A 300 9.41 11.73 -21.81
N PRO A 301 9.19 12.49 -22.90
CA PRO A 301 10.27 13.01 -23.75
C PRO A 301 11.32 13.77 -22.93
N LEU A 302 12.59 13.67 -23.28
CA LEU A 302 13.69 14.29 -22.53
C LEU A 302 13.46 15.78 -22.24
N SER A 303 12.95 16.53 -23.21
CA SER A 303 12.69 17.97 -23.08
C SER A 303 11.51 18.32 -22.19
N ALA A 304 10.71 17.34 -21.77
CA ALA A 304 9.51 17.52 -20.95
C ALA A 304 9.64 16.85 -19.56
N ARG A 305 10.82 16.34 -19.21
CA ARG A 305 11.11 15.81 -17.88
C ARG A 305 11.37 16.95 -16.92
N TRP A 306 11.01 16.75 -15.64
CA TRP A 306 11.16 17.78 -14.62
C TRP A 306 11.68 17.18 -13.31
N PRO A 307 12.45 17.97 -12.52
CA PRO A 307 12.95 17.54 -11.21
C PRO A 307 11.88 17.69 -10.14
N GLU A 308 11.91 16.79 -9.17
CA GLU A 308 11.11 16.83 -7.94
C GLU A 308 11.87 16.17 -6.78
N VAL A 309 11.44 16.41 -5.56
CA VAL A 309 11.82 15.67 -4.35
C VAL A 309 10.62 14.97 -3.73
N THR A 310 9.41 15.36 -4.17
CA THR A 310 8.13 14.75 -3.78
C THR A 310 7.23 14.75 -4.99
N THR A 311 6.74 13.58 -5.41
CA THR A 311 5.82 13.44 -6.53
C THR A 311 4.48 12.89 -6.09
N ASP A 312 3.39 13.50 -6.55
CA ASP A 312 2.05 12.99 -6.27
C ASP A 312 1.68 11.90 -7.27
N ILE A 313 1.13 10.80 -6.73
CA ILE A 313 0.66 9.66 -7.52
C ILE A 313 -0.83 9.49 -7.25
N ALA A 314 -1.65 9.96 -8.17
CA ALA A 314 -3.10 9.85 -8.05
C ALA A 314 -3.56 8.40 -8.22
N VAL A 315 -4.80 8.14 -7.80
CA VAL A 315 -5.44 6.83 -7.96
C VAL A 315 -5.45 6.40 -9.43
N GLY A 316 -5.05 5.18 -9.71
CA GLY A 316 -4.95 4.63 -11.07
C GLY A 316 -3.73 5.10 -11.86
N GLN A 317 -2.85 5.92 -11.28
CA GLN A 317 -1.66 6.44 -11.98
C GLN A 317 -0.38 5.67 -11.67
N MET A 318 0.57 5.77 -12.60
CA MET A 318 1.96 5.34 -12.42
C MET A 318 2.91 6.52 -12.58
N ARG A 319 4.03 6.45 -11.87
CA ARG A 319 5.17 7.36 -12.02
C ARG A 319 6.47 6.56 -12.12
N GLN A 320 7.41 7.09 -12.88
CA GLN A 320 8.75 6.58 -12.98
C GLN A 320 9.70 7.71 -12.58
N LEU A 321 10.50 7.44 -11.56
CA LEU A 321 11.43 8.39 -10.94
C LEU A 321 12.84 7.91 -11.21
N GLU A 322 13.76 8.80 -11.57
CA GLU A 322 15.17 8.48 -11.74
C GLU A 322 16.06 9.49 -11.03
N PHE A 323 17.05 8.97 -10.31
CA PHE A 323 18.06 9.79 -9.62
C PHE A 323 19.42 9.09 -9.68
N VAL A 324 20.46 9.85 -9.35
CA VAL A 324 21.81 9.32 -9.12
C VAL A 324 22.00 9.22 -7.60
N ALA A 325 22.39 8.06 -7.11
CA ALA A 325 22.66 7.83 -5.70
C ALA A 325 24.08 8.36 -5.37
N ASP A 326 24.25 9.68 -5.31
CA ASP A 326 25.54 10.37 -5.23
C ASP A 326 25.98 10.71 -3.81
N GLU A 327 25.16 10.43 -2.81
CA GLU A 327 25.49 10.65 -1.39
C GLU A 327 25.30 9.37 -0.57
N GLU A 328 26.33 8.94 0.17
CA GLU A 328 26.28 7.75 1.02
C GLU A 328 25.38 7.98 2.25
N GLY A 329 24.67 6.94 2.67
CA GLY A 329 23.83 7.01 3.87
C GLY A 329 22.60 6.12 3.79
N ASP A 330 21.74 6.28 4.78
CA ASP A 330 20.40 5.70 4.85
C ASP A 330 19.37 6.83 4.71
N TRP A 331 18.70 6.87 3.57
CA TRP A 331 17.81 7.95 3.20
C TRP A 331 16.36 7.49 3.30
N ALA A 332 15.53 8.26 3.99
CA ALA A 332 14.10 7.95 4.09
C ALA A 332 13.41 8.04 2.71
N PHE A 333 12.56 7.07 2.42
CA PHE A 333 11.69 7.04 1.24
C PHE A 333 10.29 6.68 1.70
N HIS A 334 9.34 7.62 1.57
CA HIS A 334 8.04 7.46 2.20
C HIS A 334 6.93 8.29 1.56
N CYS A 335 5.69 7.94 1.86
CA CYS A 335 4.53 8.79 1.59
C CYS A 335 4.55 10.00 2.54
N HIS A 336 4.36 11.22 2.03
CA HIS A 336 4.41 12.43 2.85
C HIS A 336 3.08 12.76 3.57
N LYS A 337 2.04 11.94 3.40
CA LYS A 337 0.87 11.95 4.28
C LYS A 337 1.26 11.24 5.58
N SER A 338 1.41 11.97 6.67
CA SER A 338 1.95 11.45 7.93
C SER A 338 1.20 10.23 8.47
N HIS A 339 -0.14 10.21 8.35
CA HIS A 339 -0.93 9.07 8.79
C HIS A 339 -0.76 7.81 7.91
N HIS A 340 -0.21 7.92 6.68
CA HIS A 340 0.16 6.78 5.86
C HIS A 340 1.49 6.13 6.27
N THR A 341 2.27 6.81 7.12
CA THR A 341 3.50 6.27 7.73
C THR A 341 3.25 5.77 9.16
N MET A 342 2.03 5.39 9.46
CA MET A 342 1.61 4.79 10.73
C MET A 342 0.98 3.44 10.47
N ASN A 343 1.13 2.52 11.42
CA ASN A 343 0.46 1.22 11.38
C ASN A 343 -0.92 1.27 12.07
N PRO A 344 -1.77 0.23 11.96
CA PRO A 344 -3.20 0.29 12.34
C PRO A 344 -3.50 0.78 13.75
N MET A 345 -2.64 0.45 14.72
CA MET A 345 -2.87 0.76 16.14
C MET A 345 -3.03 2.26 16.45
N GLY A 346 -2.46 3.14 15.61
CA GLY A 346 -2.40 4.58 15.91
C GLY A 346 -3.63 5.39 15.50
N HIS A 347 -4.47 4.86 14.63
CA HIS A 347 -5.52 5.66 13.95
C HIS A 347 -6.68 6.10 14.86
N SER A 348 -6.88 5.46 15.99
CA SER A 348 -7.99 5.76 16.91
C SER A 348 -7.55 6.31 18.28
N VAL A 349 -6.28 6.65 18.45
CA VAL A 349 -5.75 7.15 19.73
C VAL A 349 -6.09 8.64 19.87
N PRO A 350 -6.81 9.05 20.94
CA PRO A 350 -7.11 10.46 21.17
C PRO A 350 -5.84 11.26 21.45
N ASN A 351 -5.77 12.45 20.87
CA ASN A 351 -4.73 13.40 21.23
C ASN A 351 -5.03 14.05 22.58
N MET A 352 -4.13 13.88 23.54
CA MET A 352 -4.24 14.41 24.89
C MET A 352 -3.27 15.59 25.16
N ILE A 353 -2.62 16.11 24.14
CA ILE A 353 -1.71 17.27 24.26
C ILE A 353 -2.50 18.45 24.82
N SER A 354 -1.95 19.08 25.88
CA SER A 354 -2.55 20.22 26.56
C SER A 354 -3.91 19.98 27.25
N VAL A 355 -4.34 18.74 27.36
CA VAL A 355 -5.56 18.38 28.13
C VAL A 355 -5.17 18.16 29.59
N ASP A 356 -5.78 18.92 30.52
CA ASP A 356 -5.58 18.65 31.94
C ASP A 356 -6.46 17.46 32.40
N HIS A 357 -5.85 16.31 32.46
CA HIS A 357 -6.49 15.05 32.84
C HIS A 357 -5.96 14.48 34.18
N ARG A 358 -5.06 15.18 34.86
CA ARG A 358 -4.40 14.72 36.11
C ARG A 358 -5.39 14.31 37.20
N GLY A 359 -6.50 15.03 37.33
CA GLY A 359 -7.55 14.71 38.27
C GLY A 359 -8.30 13.41 37.94
N LEU A 360 -8.51 13.14 36.65
CA LEU A 360 -9.18 11.94 36.16
C LEU A 360 -8.26 10.73 36.28
N ILE A 361 -6.98 10.86 35.86
CA ILE A 361 -5.98 9.78 35.94
C ILE A 361 -5.86 9.25 37.36
N ARG A 362 -5.71 10.14 38.34
CA ARG A 362 -5.60 9.73 39.75
C ARG A 362 -6.84 8.96 40.24
N LYS A 363 -8.02 9.17 39.66
CA LYS A 363 -9.21 8.38 39.98
C LYS A 363 -9.17 7.02 39.27
N ILE A 364 -8.78 6.98 38.02
CA ILE A 364 -8.71 5.72 37.25
C ILE A 364 -7.63 4.81 37.82
N GLN A 365 -6.45 5.34 38.16
CA GLN A 365 -5.35 4.56 38.74
C GLN A 365 -5.68 3.92 40.10
N LYS A 366 -6.69 4.41 40.81
CA LYS A 366 -7.22 3.71 42.00
C LYS A 366 -7.93 2.40 41.65
N LEU A 367 -8.49 2.32 40.44
CA LEU A 367 -9.21 1.13 39.94
C LEU A 367 -8.34 0.26 39.05
N VAL A 368 -7.45 0.90 38.31
CA VAL A 368 -6.50 0.27 37.38
C VAL A 368 -5.12 0.88 37.65
N PRO A 369 -4.33 0.31 38.57
CA PRO A 369 -3.05 0.89 39.04
C PRO A 369 -2.06 1.18 37.92
N ASP A 370 -2.04 0.36 36.88
CA ASP A 370 -1.13 0.46 35.73
C ASP A 370 -1.68 1.29 34.59
N TYR A 371 -2.81 2.02 34.82
CA TYR A 371 -3.36 2.87 33.77
C TYR A 371 -2.43 3.99 33.39
N MET A 372 -2.10 4.08 32.13
CA MET A 372 -1.30 5.14 31.53
C MET A 372 -2.14 5.95 30.54
N VAL A 373 -1.87 7.27 30.49
CA VAL A 373 -2.49 8.14 29.49
C VAL A 373 -1.68 8.07 28.21
N MET A 374 -2.37 7.76 27.13
CA MET A 374 -1.79 7.75 25.79
C MET A 374 -1.91 9.13 25.15
N GLY A 375 -0.90 9.54 24.38
CA GLY A 375 -0.93 10.76 23.57
C GLY A 375 -0.71 12.07 24.37
N GLU A 376 -0.17 12.03 25.58
CA GLU A 376 0.19 13.23 26.35
C GLU A 376 1.32 14.01 25.69
N ARG A 377 2.31 13.33 25.15
CA ARG A 377 3.39 13.87 24.30
C ARG A 377 3.07 13.71 22.80
N GLY A 378 1.82 13.53 22.45
CA GLY A 378 1.40 13.20 21.09
C GLY A 378 1.68 11.73 20.74
N MET A 379 2.13 11.47 19.51
CA MET A 379 2.36 10.12 19.02
C MET A 379 3.69 9.50 19.48
N ALA A 380 4.60 10.30 20.02
CA ALA A 380 5.89 9.82 20.54
C ALA A 380 5.72 8.76 21.65
N ASP A 381 4.71 8.93 22.52
CA ASP A 381 4.39 7.94 23.55
C ASP A 381 4.16 6.55 23.00
N MET A 382 3.63 6.46 21.77
CA MET A 382 3.32 5.20 21.11
C MET A 382 4.53 4.54 20.47
N GLY A 383 5.53 5.32 20.07
CA GLY A 383 6.76 4.84 19.43
C GLY A 383 7.76 4.27 20.43
N GLU A 384 7.75 4.79 21.65
CA GLU A 384 8.72 4.46 22.70
C GLU A 384 8.24 3.35 23.65
N MET A 385 6.94 3.03 23.68
CA MET A 385 6.40 2.09 24.65
C MET A 385 6.34 0.65 24.12
N GLU A 386 6.92 -0.28 24.89
CA GLU A 386 6.65 -1.71 24.76
C GLU A 386 5.30 -2.02 25.41
N MET A 387 4.26 -2.07 24.61
CA MET A 387 2.92 -2.42 25.08
C MET A 387 2.52 -3.82 24.60
N PRO A 388 1.75 -4.58 25.38
CA PRO A 388 1.09 -5.75 24.87
C PRO A 388 0.08 -5.32 23.79
N ILE A 389 0.33 -5.77 22.58
CA ILE A 389 -0.57 -5.55 21.43
C ILE A 389 -1.39 -6.83 21.19
N PRO A 390 -2.58 -6.72 20.58
CA PRO A 390 -3.33 -7.89 20.15
C PRO A 390 -2.50 -8.78 19.24
N ASP A 391 -2.77 -10.08 19.27
CA ASP A 391 -2.18 -11.01 18.30
C ASP A 391 -2.43 -10.52 16.87
N ASN A 392 -1.56 -10.88 15.94
CA ASN A 392 -1.65 -10.52 14.52
C ASN A 392 -1.81 -9.00 14.29
N THR A 393 -1.06 -8.21 15.04
CA THR A 393 -1.10 -6.74 14.94
C THR A 393 0.33 -6.19 14.95
N MET A 394 0.55 -5.09 14.25
CA MET A 394 1.81 -4.34 14.29
C MET A 394 1.68 -3.14 15.22
N PRO A 395 2.71 -2.81 16.03
CA PRO A 395 2.78 -1.53 16.72
C PRO A 395 2.58 -0.37 15.75
N MET A 396 2.09 0.75 16.23
CA MET A 396 1.79 1.92 15.41
C MET A 396 3.02 2.45 14.66
N MET A 397 4.16 2.53 15.34
CA MET A 397 5.45 2.90 14.78
C MET A 397 6.44 1.80 15.12
N THR A 398 7.17 1.31 14.15
CA THR A 398 7.95 0.09 14.30
C THR A 398 9.29 0.17 13.63
N GLY A 399 10.27 -0.37 14.29
CA GLY A 399 11.61 -0.51 13.80
C GLY A 399 12.61 0.29 14.62
N ASN A 400 13.85 -0.18 14.62
CA ASN A 400 14.96 0.50 15.26
C ASN A 400 15.93 0.96 14.19
N GLY A 401 16.22 2.26 14.23
CA GLY A 401 17.32 2.86 13.50
C GLY A 401 18.61 2.84 14.31
N PRO A 402 19.69 3.40 13.77
CA PRO A 402 20.99 3.46 14.45
C PRO A 402 20.97 4.34 15.72
N TYR A 403 19.96 5.18 15.91
CA TYR A 403 19.85 6.11 17.04
C TYR A 403 18.62 5.83 17.94
N GLY A 404 17.97 4.70 17.78
CA GLY A 404 16.79 4.31 18.56
C GLY A 404 15.56 4.03 17.69
N ALA A 405 14.39 4.12 18.31
CA ALA A 405 13.12 3.86 17.61
C ALA A 405 12.91 4.83 16.45
N LEU A 406 12.51 4.28 15.30
CA LEU A 406 12.02 5.07 14.17
C LEU A 406 10.53 5.33 14.36
N GLU A 407 10.14 6.58 14.47
CA GLU A 407 8.76 7.00 14.64
C GLU A 407 7.99 6.96 13.30
N MET A 408 8.20 5.89 12.53
CA MET A 408 7.58 5.65 11.23
C MET A 408 7.24 4.17 11.03
N GLY A 409 6.12 3.92 10.38
CA GLY A 409 5.64 2.61 9.94
C GLY A 409 4.98 2.72 8.57
N GLY A 410 4.09 1.81 8.21
CA GLY A 410 3.29 1.92 6.99
C GLY A 410 4.11 2.08 5.71
N MET A 411 3.80 3.13 4.95
CA MET A 411 4.47 3.48 3.69
C MET A 411 5.78 4.23 3.92
N PHE A 412 6.69 3.61 4.65
CA PHE A 412 8.06 4.05 4.88
C PHE A 412 9.03 2.94 4.47
N THR A 413 10.19 3.27 3.95
CA THR A 413 11.36 2.42 3.80
C THR A 413 12.62 3.28 3.65
N THR A 414 13.77 2.67 3.45
CA THR A 414 15.05 3.38 3.31
C THR A 414 15.72 3.07 1.97
N VAL A 415 16.35 4.09 1.40
CA VAL A 415 17.33 3.92 0.33
C VAL A 415 18.71 3.91 0.98
N LYS A 416 19.39 2.76 0.92
CA LYS A 416 20.71 2.57 1.52
C LYS A 416 21.78 2.66 0.45
N VAL A 417 22.52 3.78 0.44
CA VAL A 417 23.60 4.05 -0.52
C VAL A 417 24.93 3.67 0.09
N ARG A 418 25.67 2.79 -0.55
CA ARG A 418 26.98 2.31 -0.08
C ARG A 418 28.02 2.31 -1.19
N ARG A 419 29.22 2.78 -0.88
CA ARG A 419 30.36 2.80 -1.81
C ARG A 419 30.84 1.40 -2.18
N ASP A 420 30.82 0.51 -1.24
CA ASP A 420 31.31 -0.87 -1.35
C ASP A 420 30.24 -1.90 -1.73
N GLN A 421 28.99 -1.46 -1.98
CA GLN A 421 27.94 -2.33 -2.48
C GLN A 421 28.33 -2.86 -3.85
N ALA A 422 28.42 -4.18 -3.99
CA ALA A 422 28.80 -4.79 -5.27
C ALA A 422 27.71 -4.59 -6.34
N LEU A 423 28.13 -4.43 -7.59
CA LEU A 423 27.20 -4.35 -8.71
C LEU A 423 26.31 -5.60 -8.77
N GLY A 424 24.99 -5.41 -8.86
CA GLY A 424 24.02 -6.51 -8.86
C GLY A 424 23.74 -7.13 -7.49
N ASN A 425 24.41 -6.69 -6.42
CA ASN A 425 24.09 -7.10 -5.07
C ASN A 425 22.97 -6.20 -4.47
N TYR A 426 21.84 -6.83 -4.10
CA TYR A 426 20.70 -6.17 -3.48
C TYR A 426 20.53 -6.52 -1.99
N ALA A 427 21.49 -7.23 -1.38
CA ALA A 427 21.46 -7.56 0.03
C ALA A 427 21.54 -6.29 0.90
N ASP A 428 20.85 -6.29 2.04
CA ASP A 428 20.88 -5.20 3.00
C ASP A 428 22.29 -5.05 3.59
N PRO A 429 22.95 -3.87 3.43
CA PRO A 429 24.27 -3.63 3.99
C PRO A 429 24.26 -3.31 5.49
N GLY A 430 23.09 -3.30 6.14
CA GLY A 430 22.91 -2.81 7.51
C GLY A 430 22.83 -1.29 7.59
N TRP A 431 22.78 -0.75 8.83
CA TRP A 431 22.70 0.68 9.06
C TRP A 431 24.03 1.39 8.79
N TYR A 432 23.93 2.59 8.19
CA TYR A 432 25.09 3.44 7.92
C TYR A 432 25.65 4.03 9.21
N ARG A 433 26.95 4.06 9.29
CA ARG A 433 27.65 4.74 10.39
C ARG A 433 28.19 6.07 9.89
N GLN A 434 27.65 7.15 10.43
CA GLN A 434 28.09 8.49 10.07
C GLN A 434 29.57 8.70 10.39
N PRO A 435 30.39 9.21 9.46
CA PRO A 435 31.76 9.60 9.76
C PRO A 435 31.82 10.63 10.89
N PRO A 436 32.85 10.61 11.72
CA PRO A 436 33.00 11.61 12.79
C PRO A 436 32.87 13.06 12.28
N GLY A 437 32.03 13.86 12.92
CA GLY A 437 31.81 15.27 12.58
C GLY A 437 30.84 15.52 11.42
N THR A 438 30.17 14.49 10.88
CA THR A 438 29.16 14.63 9.77
C THR A 438 27.73 14.52 10.24
N GLN A 439 27.48 14.30 11.53
CA GLN A 439 26.13 14.25 12.08
C GLN A 439 25.81 15.49 12.91
N ALA A 440 24.53 15.80 13.05
CA ALA A 440 24.10 16.86 13.98
C ALA A 440 24.49 16.52 15.42
N PHE A 441 24.79 17.53 16.18
CA PHE A 441 25.30 17.41 17.57
C PHE A 441 24.65 18.44 18.49
N GLU A 442 24.68 18.19 19.78
CA GLU A 442 24.23 19.14 20.80
C GLU A 442 25.11 20.39 20.82
N TRP A 443 24.49 21.56 20.70
CA TRP A 443 25.19 22.84 20.81
C TRP A 443 25.20 23.33 22.26
N THR A 444 26.37 23.47 22.83
CA THR A 444 26.58 23.96 24.21
C THR A 444 27.11 25.40 24.32
N GLY A 445 27.33 26.05 23.18
CA GLY A 445 27.84 27.43 23.13
C GLY A 445 26.73 28.48 23.23
N ALA A 446 27.13 29.76 23.14
CA ALA A 446 26.18 30.86 23.08
C ALA A 446 25.32 30.78 21.83
N LEU A 447 24.00 30.96 21.97
CA LEU A 447 23.07 30.97 20.86
C LEU A 447 23.05 32.36 20.19
N PRO A 448 22.93 32.42 18.85
CA PRO A 448 22.61 33.68 18.19
C PRO A 448 21.20 34.13 18.60
N PRO A 449 20.90 35.44 18.53
CA PRO A 449 19.55 35.92 18.82
C PRO A 449 18.53 35.24 17.94
N ALA A 450 17.48 34.66 18.54
CA ALA A 450 16.35 34.18 17.78
C ALA A 450 15.58 35.38 17.20
N ALA A 451 15.33 35.38 15.90
CA ALA A 451 14.45 36.36 15.30
C ALA A 451 13.04 36.15 15.86
N SER A 452 12.60 37.03 16.73
CA SER A 452 11.24 37.02 17.28
C SER A 452 10.28 37.65 16.26
N GLY A 453 9.76 36.85 15.35
CA GLY A 453 8.74 37.27 14.39
C GLY A 453 7.30 37.22 14.89
N GLY A 454 7.04 37.00 16.15
CA GLY A 454 5.73 36.99 16.75
C GLY A 454 5.81 37.21 18.26
N GLN A 455 4.79 37.82 18.84
CA GLN A 455 4.66 37.80 20.29
C GLN A 455 4.66 36.34 20.75
N PRO A 456 5.40 35.99 21.81
CA PRO A 456 5.29 34.64 22.35
C PRO A 456 3.82 34.39 22.65
N VAL A 457 3.30 33.28 22.16
CA VAL A 457 2.01 32.77 22.65
C VAL A 457 2.26 32.59 24.14
N GLN A 458 1.76 33.52 24.97
CA GLN A 458 1.71 33.26 26.38
C GLN A 458 0.97 31.96 26.55
N ALA A 459 1.67 30.94 27.01
CA ALA A 459 1.01 29.77 27.53
C ALA A 459 -0.08 30.29 28.44
N ALA A 460 -1.33 30.13 28.07
CA ALA A 460 -2.45 30.58 28.87
C ALA A 460 -2.21 30.02 30.26
N GLY A 461 -1.76 30.87 31.16
CA GLY A 461 -1.55 30.49 32.53
C GLY A 461 -2.84 29.83 32.96
N ALA A 462 -2.75 28.65 33.55
CA ALA A 462 -3.89 27.91 34.07
C ALA A 462 -4.65 28.80 35.03
N SER A 463 -5.46 29.70 34.49
CA SER A 463 -6.46 30.43 35.25
C SER A 463 -7.53 29.42 35.58
N ASN A 464 -7.59 29.07 36.85
CA ASN A 464 -8.64 28.31 37.46
C ASN A 464 -10.01 28.81 36.92
N PRO A 465 -10.80 28.01 36.22
CA PRO A 465 -12.17 28.37 35.90
C PRO A 465 -13.04 28.04 37.13
N ALA A 466 -12.84 28.82 38.23
CA ALA A 466 -13.85 28.90 39.26
C ALA A 466 -14.84 29.98 38.83
N THR A 467 -16.08 29.55 38.63
CA THR A 467 -17.28 30.37 38.48
C THR A 467 -17.45 31.14 37.15
N ALA A 468 -17.78 30.43 36.08
CA ALA A 468 -18.71 30.97 35.10
C ALA A 468 -19.96 30.10 35.07
N GLN A 469 -21.03 30.59 35.61
CA GLN A 469 -22.36 30.00 35.43
C GLN A 469 -22.72 30.01 33.95
N PRO A 470 -23.30 28.94 33.40
CA PRO A 470 -23.75 28.95 32.02
C PRO A 470 -24.91 29.96 31.87
N LYS A 471 -24.72 30.99 31.08
CA LYS A 471 -25.81 31.81 30.59
C LYS A 471 -26.72 30.95 29.73
N ALA A 472 -27.93 30.73 30.20
CA ALA A 472 -29.01 30.12 29.43
C ALA A 472 -29.31 30.99 28.19
N GLY A 473 -29.46 30.35 27.04
CA GLY A 473 -30.19 30.88 25.90
C GLY A 473 -29.37 31.53 24.80
N ALA A 474 -28.67 30.73 23.98
CA ALA A 474 -28.45 31.08 22.60
C ALA A 474 -29.28 30.11 21.73
N HIS A 475 -30.43 30.54 21.27
CA HIS A 475 -31.19 29.86 20.24
C HIS A 475 -30.42 29.93 18.92
N LEU A 476 -29.97 28.79 18.44
CA LEU A 476 -29.47 28.63 17.06
C LEU A 476 -30.66 28.76 16.11
N THR A 477 -30.78 29.90 15.45
CA THR A 477 -31.71 30.08 14.34
C THR A 477 -31.13 29.48 13.09
N VAL A 478 -31.61 28.31 12.70
CA VAL A 478 -31.31 27.70 11.41
C VAL A 478 -31.97 28.54 10.32
N ARG A 479 -31.20 29.28 9.54
CA ARG A 479 -31.71 29.94 8.32
C ARG A 479 -31.99 28.84 7.28
N LYS A 480 -33.25 28.72 6.87
CA LYS A 480 -33.66 27.98 5.68
C LYS A 480 -33.05 28.64 4.44
N PRO A 481 -32.52 27.87 3.47
CA PRO A 481 -32.16 28.44 2.18
C PRO A 481 -33.40 28.99 1.48
N GLN A 482 -33.36 30.27 1.09
CA GLN A 482 -34.33 30.81 0.15
C GLN A 482 -34.08 30.14 -1.22
N GLY A 483 -35.14 29.52 -1.73
CA GLY A 483 -35.14 29.01 -3.11
C GLY A 483 -35.18 30.18 -4.08
N ASP A 484 -34.21 30.26 -4.95
CA ASP A 484 -34.30 31.07 -6.17
C ASP A 484 -34.96 30.24 -7.25
N ALA A 485 -36.19 30.63 -7.58
CA ALA A 485 -36.80 30.32 -8.86
C ALA A 485 -36.23 31.31 -9.86
N HIS A 486 -35.68 30.85 -10.99
CA HIS A 486 -35.97 31.33 -12.33
C HIS A 486 -34.92 30.88 -13.35
N HIS A 487 -35.48 30.33 -14.39
CA HIS A 487 -35.09 30.03 -15.78
C HIS A 487 -34.30 28.79 -16.06
#